data_043818963a74c47f79c05ff1ca251568
#
_entry.id   043818963a74c47f79c05ff1ca251568
#
_cell.length_a   1.000
_cell.length_b   1.000
_cell.length_c   1.000
_cell.angle_alpha   90.00
_cell.angle_beta   90.00
_cell.angle_gamma   90.00
#
_symmetry.space_group_name_H-M   'P 1'
#
loop_
_entity.id
_entity.type
_entity.pdbx_description
1 polymer ?
#
loop_
_entity_poly.entity_id
_entity_poly.type
_entity_poly.pdbx_seq_one_letter_code
_entity_poly.pdbx_strand_id
1 'polypeptide(L)'
;HKSSRGLGDVYKRQALGLSYCFKNNIYNIGAEGQLTMGAIFGGGIGLLFNESTSIFLLPLMILFGAIGGAFWATIPAILKTKFNTNEILTSLMLTYVALFILDYFVVGPWKDPAGYGLPKSMPFPDSGRLPVLIDGLRVHIGVYFALIICLITYIIYNKTLFGLSLIHI
;
A
#
# COMPACT_ATOMS: atom_id res chain seq x y z
N HIS A 1 0.91 -16.76 17.17
CA HIS A 1 -0.52 -16.57 16.88
C HIS A 1 -0.99 -15.10 16.74
N LYS A 2 -0.14 -14.13 17.06
CA LYS A 2 -0.47 -12.68 17.00
C LYS A 2 -0.23 -12.05 15.60
N SER A 3 0.58 -12.67 14.75
CA SER A 3 0.98 -12.15 13.43
C SER A 3 -0.06 -12.41 12.33
N SER A 4 -0.87 -13.46 12.42
CA SER A 4 -1.72 -13.92 11.31
C SER A 4 -2.97 -13.06 11.06
N ARG A 5 -3.43 -12.27 12.02
CA ARG A 5 -4.63 -11.42 11.86
C ARG A 5 -4.35 -10.12 11.11
N GLY A 6 -3.16 -9.55 11.26
CA GLY A 6 -2.73 -8.38 10.48
C GLY A 6 -2.49 -8.69 9.01
N LEU A 7 -1.98 -9.88 8.70
CA LEU A 7 -1.79 -10.34 7.33
C LEU A 7 -3.14 -10.44 6.58
N GLY A 8 -4.19 -10.95 7.22
CA GLY A 8 -5.50 -11.10 6.58
C GLY A 8 -6.10 -9.78 6.09
N ASP A 9 -5.87 -8.67 6.80
CA ASP A 9 -6.37 -7.36 6.41
C ASP A 9 -5.56 -6.73 5.28
N VAL A 10 -4.27 -7.01 5.20
CA VAL A 10 -3.39 -6.60 4.09
C VAL A 10 -3.82 -7.31 2.80
N TYR A 11 -4.02 -8.63 2.85
CA TYR A 11 -4.46 -9.39 1.68
C TYR A 11 -5.84 -8.98 1.15
N LYS A 12 -6.78 -8.61 2.03
CA LYS A 12 -8.11 -8.13 1.62
C LYS A 12 -8.02 -6.81 0.85
N ARG A 13 -7.15 -5.89 1.26
CA ARG A 13 -6.95 -4.61 0.55
C ARG A 13 -6.28 -4.82 -0.81
N GLN A 14 -5.31 -5.71 -0.90
CA GLN A 14 -4.68 -6.08 -2.16
C GLN A 14 -5.67 -6.75 -3.13
N ALA A 15 -6.55 -7.63 -2.63
CA ALA A 15 -7.51 -8.35 -3.46
C ALA A 15 -8.46 -7.41 -4.21
N LEU A 16 -8.85 -6.28 -3.61
CA LEU A 16 -9.70 -5.28 -4.26
C LEU A 16 -9.01 -4.65 -5.49
N GLY A 17 -7.77 -4.21 -5.34
CA GLY A 17 -6.99 -3.65 -6.45
C GLY A 17 -6.72 -4.66 -7.56
N LEU A 18 -6.40 -5.90 -7.19
CA LEU A 18 -6.10 -6.97 -8.13
C LEU A 18 -7.34 -7.43 -8.92
N SER A 19 -8.54 -7.32 -8.36
CA SER A 19 -9.78 -7.74 -9.04
C SER A 19 -10.00 -6.99 -10.36
N TYR A 20 -9.57 -5.73 -10.46
CA TYR A 20 -9.62 -4.95 -11.70
C TYR A 20 -8.64 -5.46 -12.75
N CYS A 21 -7.41 -5.76 -12.32
CA CYS A 21 -6.38 -6.27 -13.21
C CYS A 21 -6.78 -7.64 -13.80
N PHE A 22 -7.26 -8.56 -12.96
CA PHE A 22 -7.60 -9.91 -13.39
C PHE A 22 -8.80 -9.96 -14.35
N LYS A 23 -9.79 -9.08 -14.18
CA LYS A 23 -10.91 -9.00 -15.13
C LYS A 23 -10.48 -8.57 -16.54
N ASN A 24 -9.36 -7.87 -16.67
CA ASN A 24 -8.79 -7.44 -17.94
C ASN A 24 -7.66 -8.35 -18.46
N ASN A 25 -7.54 -9.57 -17.92
CA ASN A 25 -6.44 -10.49 -18.23
C ASN A 25 -5.03 -9.90 -18.00
N ILE A 26 -4.92 -8.86 -17.17
CA ILE A 26 -3.64 -8.28 -16.75
C ILE A 26 -3.29 -8.87 -15.39
N TYR A 27 -2.28 -9.72 -15.37
CA TYR A 27 -1.85 -10.41 -14.16
C TYR A 27 -0.77 -9.58 -13.44
N ASN A 28 -1.23 -8.72 -12.51
CA ASN A 28 -0.31 -7.96 -11.67
C ASN A 28 0.03 -8.75 -10.39
N ILE A 29 1.20 -9.38 -10.35
CA ILE A 29 1.73 -10.07 -9.17
C ILE A 29 2.50 -9.08 -8.27
N GLY A 30 2.74 -7.85 -8.72
CA GLY A 30 3.51 -6.81 -8.02
C GLY A 30 2.74 -5.98 -6.99
N ALA A 31 1.52 -6.37 -6.63
CA ALA A 31 0.70 -5.60 -5.68
C ALA A 31 1.36 -5.47 -4.28
N GLU A 32 2.11 -6.47 -3.85
CA GLU A 32 2.88 -6.44 -2.61
C GLU A 32 4.01 -5.39 -2.66
N GLY A 33 4.73 -5.31 -3.78
CA GLY A 33 5.76 -4.28 -3.99
C GLY A 33 5.17 -2.87 -4.05
N GLN A 34 4.00 -2.70 -4.67
CA GLN A 34 3.28 -1.43 -4.71
C GLN A 34 2.84 -0.99 -3.30
N LEU A 35 2.33 -1.93 -2.49
CA LEU A 35 1.97 -1.68 -1.10
C LEU A 35 3.21 -1.31 -0.27
N THR A 36 4.31 -2.02 -0.45
CA THR A 36 5.59 -1.78 0.23
C THR A 36 6.11 -0.39 -0.09
N MET A 37 6.14 0.01 -1.36
CA MET A 37 6.55 1.36 -1.75
C MET A 37 5.58 2.42 -1.22
N GLY A 38 4.28 2.17 -1.25
CA GLY A 38 3.30 3.03 -0.60
C GLY A 38 3.56 3.19 0.90
N ALA A 39 3.91 2.11 1.60
CA ALA A 39 4.28 2.14 3.01
C ALA A 39 5.59 2.93 3.26
N ILE A 40 6.58 2.84 2.37
CA ILE A 40 7.82 3.61 2.44
C ILE A 40 7.52 5.11 2.30
N PHE A 41 6.75 5.52 1.30
CA PHE A 41 6.41 6.93 1.09
C PHE A 41 5.54 7.50 2.22
N GLY A 42 4.48 6.78 2.60
CA GLY A 42 3.60 7.20 3.70
C GLY A 42 4.29 7.17 5.06
N GLY A 43 5.04 6.09 5.33
CA GLY A 43 5.83 5.94 6.56
C GLY A 43 6.97 6.96 6.66
N GLY A 44 7.63 7.27 5.55
CA GLY A 44 8.66 8.31 5.49
C GLY A 44 8.13 9.67 5.94
N ILE A 45 6.95 10.07 5.48
CA ILE A 45 6.28 11.29 5.96
C ILE A 45 6.00 11.22 7.48
N GLY A 46 5.50 10.06 7.96
CA GLY A 46 5.25 9.86 9.39
C GLY A 46 6.50 9.99 10.25
N LEU A 47 7.64 9.52 9.78
CA LEU A 47 8.91 9.62 10.50
C LEU A 47 9.55 11.01 10.40
N LEU A 48 9.40 11.70 9.24
CA LEU A 48 9.88 13.08 9.09
C LEU A 48 9.15 14.06 10.02
N PHE A 49 7.88 13.84 10.26
CA PHE A 49 7.05 14.65 11.14
C PHE A 49 6.77 13.97 12.48
N ASN A 50 7.73 13.22 13.02
CA ASN A 50 7.57 12.41 14.23
C ASN A 50 7.18 13.23 15.48
N GLU A 51 7.58 14.49 15.56
CA GLU A 51 7.23 15.40 16.67
C GLU A 51 5.89 16.12 16.48
N SER A 52 5.25 15.97 15.31
CA SER A 52 4.01 16.67 15.01
C SER A 52 2.80 15.97 15.62
N THR A 53 2.05 16.69 16.44
CA THR A 53 0.74 16.26 16.96
C THR A 53 -0.42 16.66 16.04
N SER A 54 -0.13 17.07 14.80
CA SER A 54 -1.13 17.57 13.85
C SER A 54 -2.05 16.46 13.35
N ILE A 55 -3.36 16.71 13.40
CA ILE A 55 -4.39 15.81 12.86
C ILE A 55 -4.27 15.61 11.35
N PHE A 56 -3.59 16.52 10.65
CA PHE A 56 -3.35 16.41 9.20
C PHE A 56 -2.26 15.42 8.82
N LEU A 57 -1.47 14.91 9.78
CA LEU A 57 -0.39 13.99 9.50
C LEU A 57 -0.90 12.69 8.87
N LEU A 58 -1.95 12.11 9.44
CA LEU A 58 -2.53 10.85 8.96
C LEU A 58 -3.10 10.96 7.53
N PRO A 59 -3.92 11.97 7.17
CA PRO A 59 -4.33 12.19 5.77
C PRO A 59 -3.14 12.37 4.81
N LEU A 60 -2.10 13.08 5.24
CA LEU A 60 -0.89 13.31 4.45
C LEU A 60 -0.13 12.00 4.20
N MET A 61 0.04 11.17 5.22
CA MET A 61 0.65 9.84 5.10
C MET A 61 -0.12 8.95 4.11
N ILE A 62 -1.46 8.96 4.18
CA ILE A 62 -2.32 8.19 3.25
C ILE A 62 -2.14 8.69 1.81
N LEU A 63 -2.14 10.02 1.60
CA LEU A 63 -1.98 10.62 0.29
C LEU A 63 -0.62 10.26 -0.33
N PHE A 64 0.47 10.47 0.41
CA PHE A 64 1.81 10.12 -0.08
C PHE A 64 2.00 8.62 -0.26
N GLY A 65 1.40 7.81 0.60
CA GLY A 65 1.38 6.36 0.43
C GLY A 65 0.67 5.94 -0.86
N ALA A 66 -0.46 6.55 -1.18
CA ALA A 66 -1.19 6.28 -2.43
C ALA A 66 -0.38 6.72 -3.65
N ILE A 67 0.25 7.90 -3.61
CA ILE A 67 1.12 8.39 -4.69
C ILE A 67 2.33 7.46 -4.88
N GLY A 68 3.00 7.05 -3.80
CA GLY A 68 4.16 6.15 -3.87
C GLY A 68 3.81 4.79 -4.47
N GLY A 69 2.70 4.19 -4.05
CA GLY A 69 2.20 2.93 -4.61
C GLY A 69 1.80 3.06 -6.07
N ALA A 70 1.10 4.14 -6.45
CA ALA A 70 0.72 4.42 -7.83
C ALA A 70 1.95 4.66 -8.73
N PHE A 71 2.93 5.43 -8.25
CA PHE A 71 4.18 5.65 -8.96
C PHE A 71 4.89 4.31 -9.25
N TRP A 72 4.99 3.44 -8.25
CA TRP A 72 5.61 2.12 -8.44
C TRP A 72 4.86 1.26 -9.44
N ALA A 73 3.53 1.33 -9.47
CA ALA A 73 2.68 0.61 -10.41
C ALA A 73 2.85 1.08 -11.86
N THR A 74 3.26 2.34 -12.09
CA THR A 74 3.46 2.85 -13.46
C THR A 74 4.66 2.22 -14.14
N ILE A 75 5.67 1.75 -13.40
CA ILE A 75 6.88 1.16 -13.97
C ILE A 75 6.56 -0.09 -14.81
N PRO A 76 5.93 -1.16 -14.26
CA PRO A 76 5.59 -2.33 -15.07
C PRO A 76 4.56 -2.01 -16.16
N ALA A 77 3.67 -1.04 -15.94
CA ALA A 77 2.71 -0.60 -16.96
C ALA A 77 3.42 0.04 -18.18
N ILE A 78 4.41 0.90 -17.96
CA ILE A 78 5.21 1.50 -19.03
C ILE A 78 6.04 0.44 -19.75
N LEU A 79 6.66 -0.47 -19.01
CA LEU A 79 7.43 -1.56 -19.61
C LEU A 79 6.56 -2.47 -20.49
N LYS A 80 5.34 -2.76 -20.07
CA LYS A 80 4.38 -3.53 -20.85
C LYS A 80 3.96 -2.79 -22.12
N THR A 81 3.58 -1.52 -22.00
CA THR A 81 3.02 -0.74 -23.13
C THR A 81 4.07 -0.34 -24.16
N LYS A 82 5.28 0.03 -23.73
CA LYS A 82 6.35 0.47 -24.65
C LYS A 82 7.23 -0.66 -25.18
N PHE A 83 7.52 -1.65 -24.34
CA PHE A 83 8.49 -2.70 -24.66
C PHE A 83 7.84 -4.08 -24.79
N ASN A 84 6.52 -4.18 -24.61
CA ASN A 84 5.77 -5.43 -24.66
C ASN A 84 6.38 -6.55 -23.77
N THR A 85 6.92 -6.16 -22.62
CA THR A 85 7.53 -7.10 -21.66
C THR A 85 6.46 -7.93 -20.96
N ASN A 86 6.88 -9.07 -20.37
CA ASN A 86 6.00 -9.88 -19.56
C ASN A 86 5.71 -9.17 -18.22
N GLU A 87 4.46 -8.75 -18.01
CA GLU A 87 4.02 -8.01 -16.82
C GLU A 87 4.14 -8.83 -15.54
N ILE A 88 3.99 -10.15 -15.62
CA ILE A 88 4.10 -11.07 -14.48
C ILE A 88 5.53 -11.05 -13.94
N LEU A 89 6.50 -11.22 -14.84
CA LEU A 89 7.91 -11.27 -14.48
C LEU A 89 8.42 -9.92 -13.98
N THR A 90 8.08 -8.83 -14.68
CA THR A 90 8.51 -7.48 -14.30
C THR A 90 7.92 -7.03 -12.99
N SER A 91 6.64 -7.30 -12.74
CA SER A 91 5.99 -6.94 -11.47
C SER A 91 6.52 -7.74 -10.29
N LEU A 92 6.84 -9.04 -10.49
CA LEU A 92 7.46 -9.87 -9.47
C LEU A 92 8.87 -9.37 -9.10
N MET A 93 9.71 -9.07 -10.11
CA MET A 93 11.05 -8.55 -9.86
C MET A 93 11.00 -7.21 -9.12
N LEU A 94 10.09 -6.32 -9.49
CA LEU A 94 9.91 -5.04 -8.80
C LEU A 94 9.43 -5.20 -7.37
N THR A 95 8.73 -6.28 -7.03
CA THR A 95 8.37 -6.58 -5.64
C THR A 95 9.61 -6.84 -4.79
N TYR A 96 10.55 -7.65 -5.28
CA TYR A 96 11.81 -7.89 -4.55
C TYR A 96 12.64 -6.61 -4.42
N VAL A 97 12.70 -5.79 -5.46
CA VAL A 97 13.37 -4.49 -5.40
C VAL A 97 12.76 -3.60 -4.31
N ALA A 98 11.42 -3.54 -4.22
CA ALA A 98 10.73 -2.77 -3.19
C ALA A 98 11.04 -3.28 -1.78
N LEU A 99 11.12 -4.61 -1.59
CA LEU A 99 11.50 -5.20 -0.29
C LEU A 99 12.94 -4.85 0.09
N PHE A 100 13.90 -4.92 -0.83
CA PHE A 100 15.29 -4.52 -0.55
C PHE A 100 15.40 -3.02 -0.23
N ILE A 101 14.62 -2.18 -0.89
CA ILE A 101 14.54 -0.74 -0.57
C ILE A 101 13.99 -0.55 0.86
N LEU A 102 12.95 -1.29 1.24
CA LEU A 102 12.41 -1.24 2.60
C LEU A 102 13.46 -1.65 3.64
N ASP A 103 14.15 -2.77 3.39
CA ASP A 103 15.22 -3.27 4.27
C ASP A 103 16.34 -2.23 4.44
N TYR A 104 16.73 -1.59 3.34
CA TYR A 104 17.72 -0.51 3.39
C TYR A 104 17.28 0.64 4.30
N PHE A 105 16.02 1.08 4.21
CA PHE A 105 15.51 2.15 5.07
C PHE A 105 15.40 1.73 6.53
N VAL A 106 14.92 0.51 6.80
CA VAL A 106 14.71 0.00 8.17
C VAL A 106 16.04 -0.26 8.89
N VAL A 107 17.03 -0.79 8.18
CA VAL A 107 18.36 -1.07 8.77
C VAL A 107 19.21 0.20 8.85
N GLY A 108 19.01 1.15 7.95
CA GLY A 108 19.78 2.40 7.84
C GLY A 108 19.09 3.61 8.45
N PRO A 109 18.48 4.51 7.61
CA PRO A 109 18.02 5.82 8.07
C PRO A 109 16.88 5.81 9.09
N TRP A 110 16.05 4.75 9.08
CA TRP A 110 14.87 4.64 9.95
C TRP A 110 15.08 3.77 11.16
N LYS A 111 16.32 3.28 11.36
CA LYS A 111 16.65 2.40 12.47
C LYS A 111 16.35 3.05 13.81
N ASP A 112 15.64 2.33 14.68
CA ASP A 112 15.40 2.73 16.06
C ASP A 112 16.69 2.62 16.88
N PRO A 113 17.21 3.73 17.44
CA PRO A 113 18.39 3.69 18.32
C PRO A 113 18.18 2.84 19.57
N ALA A 114 16.95 2.72 20.07
CA ALA A 114 16.55 1.93 21.22
C ALA A 114 16.27 0.45 20.91
N GLY A 115 16.40 0.03 19.65
CA GLY A 115 15.96 -1.29 19.17
C GLY A 115 16.93 -2.45 19.47
N TYR A 116 17.90 -2.33 20.37
CA TYR A 116 18.81 -3.40 20.77
C TYR A 116 19.46 -4.17 19.61
N GLY A 117 19.77 -3.51 18.50
CA GLY A 117 20.39 -4.13 17.32
C GLY A 117 19.44 -4.88 16.37
N LEU A 118 18.15 -4.98 16.70
CA LEU A 118 17.15 -5.56 15.80
C LEU A 118 16.83 -4.59 14.64
N PRO A 119 16.57 -5.10 13.42
CA PRO A 119 16.12 -4.30 12.29
C PRO A 119 14.68 -3.85 12.54
N LYS A 120 14.52 -2.71 13.23
CA LYS A 120 13.25 -2.15 13.59
C LYS A 120 13.28 -0.65 13.30
N SER A 121 12.25 -0.13 12.65
CA SER A 121 12.07 1.30 12.46
C SER A 121 11.59 1.98 13.72
N MET A 122 11.85 3.28 13.84
CA MET A 122 11.28 4.12 14.89
C MET A 122 9.75 3.99 14.92
N PRO A 123 9.11 4.03 16.11
CA PRO A 123 7.67 4.01 16.22
C PRO A 123 7.07 5.29 15.60
N PHE A 124 5.92 5.15 14.94
CA PHE A 124 5.18 6.30 14.45
C PHE A 124 4.56 7.09 15.59
N PRO A 125 4.44 8.43 15.45
CA PRO A 125 3.75 9.26 16.42
C PRO A 125 2.28 8.85 16.55
N ASP A 126 1.66 9.10 17.70
CA ASP A 126 0.27 8.72 17.93
C ASP A 126 -0.71 9.44 16.98
N SER A 127 -0.36 10.65 16.52
CA SER A 127 -1.10 11.39 15.49
C SER A 127 -1.08 10.71 14.11
N GLY A 128 -0.09 9.86 13.82
CA GLY A 128 0.02 9.06 12.59
C GLY A 128 -0.63 7.68 12.69
N ARG A 129 -1.20 7.33 13.85
CA ARG A 129 -1.86 6.04 14.05
C ARG A 129 -3.36 6.16 13.84
N LEU A 130 -3.93 5.16 13.17
CA LEU A 130 -5.37 5.06 13.02
C LEU A 130 -6.02 4.77 14.38
N PRO A 131 -7.03 5.56 14.80
CA PRO A 131 -7.73 5.33 16.07
C PRO A 131 -8.41 3.95 16.06
N VAL A 132 -8.34 3.27 17.19
CA VAL A 132 -9.00 1.99 17.43
C VAL A 132 -10.48 2.26 17.69
N LEU A 133 -11.37 1.55 17.02
CA LEU A 133 -12.82 1.73 17.13
C LEU A 133 -13.42 1.07 18.35
N ILE A 134 -12.84 -0.04 18.79
CA ILE A 134 -13.35 -0.85 19.91
C ILE A 134 -12.17 -1.25 20.77
N ASP A 135 -12.16 -0.80 22.03
CA ASP A 135 -11.16 -1.21 23.00
C ASP A 135 -11.21 -2.71 23.23
N GLY A 136 -10.06 -3.37 23.06
CA GLY A 136 -9.94 -4.82 23.16
C GLY A 136 -10.04 -5.59 21.80
N LEU A 137 -10.61 -5.00 20.76
CA LEU A 137 -10.55 -5.50 19.40
C LEU A 137 -9.60 -4.63 18.55
N ARG A 138 -8.72 -5.27 17.79
CA ARG A 138 -7.80 -4.56 16.88
C ARG A 138 -8.49 -4.06 15.60
N VAL A 139 -9.69 -3.52 15.75
CA VAL A 139 -10.46 -2.96 14.62
C VAL A 139 -10.18 -1.47 14.57
N HIS A 140 -9.44 -1.06 13.56
CA HIS A 140 -9.14 0.34 13.30
C HIS A 140 -10.15 0.95 12.33
N ILE A 141 -10.29 2.27 12.34
CA ILE A 141 -11.13 3.04 11.42
C ILE A 141 -10.81 2.74 9.93
N GLY A 142 -9.64 2.19 9.64
CA GLY A 142 -9.23 1.74 8.31
C GLY A 142 -10.17 0.70 7.67
N VAL A 143 -10.98 -0.03 8.45
CA VAL A 143 -12.00 -0.95 7.91
C VAL A 143 -13.09 -0.18 7.19
N TYR A 144 -13.54 0.97 7.71
CA TYR A 144 -14.52 1.83 7.03
C TYR A 144 -13.96 2.41 5.74
N PHE A 145 -12.69 2.84 5.73
CA PHE A 145 -12.03 3.27 4.50
C PHE A 145 -11.97 2.15 3.46
N ALA A 146 -11.68 0.92 3.87
CA ALA A 146 -11.66 -0.22 2.95
C ALA A 146 -13.06 -0.50 2.37
N LEU A 147 -14.12 -0.41 3.18
CA LEU A 147 -15.50 -0.59 2.73
C LEU A 147 -15.93 0.53 1.77
N ILE A 148 -15.58 1.78 2.06
CA ILE A 148 -15.88 2.93 1.20
C ILE A 148 -15.16 2.77 -0.14
N ILE A 149 -13.87 2.41 -0.15
CA ILE A 149 -13.10 2.16 -1.37
C ILE A 149 -13.73 1.01 -2.16
N CYS A 150 -14.16 -0.06 -1.50
CA CYS A 150 -14.85 -1.18 -2.13
C CYS A 150 -16.15 -0.74 -2.81
N LEU A 151 -16.94 0.09 -2.14
CA LEU A 151 -18.19 0.63 -2.69
C LEU A 151 -17.94 1.54 -3.89
N ILE A 152 -16.98 2.47 -3.77
CA ILE A 152 -16.58 3.36 -4.87
C ILE A 152 -16.10 2.54 -6.07
N THR A 153 -15.26 1.54 -5.83
CA THR A 153 -14.74 0.62 -6.82
C THR A 153 -15.87 -0.12 -7.55
N TYR A 154 -16.84 -0.63 -6.78
CA TYR A 154 -18.04 -1.29 -7.33
C TYR A 154 -18.87 -0.35 -8.20
N ILE A 155 -19.09 0.89 -7.77
CA ILE A 155 -19.87 1.90 -8.51
C ILE A 155 -19.14 2.28 -9.81
N ILE A 156 -17.84 2.55 -9.74
CA ILE A 156 -17.04 2.89 -10.92
C ILE A 156 -17.11 1.77 -11.95
N TYR A 157 -16.98 0.53 -11.51
CA TYR A 157 -16.97 -0.62 -12.42
C TYR A 157 -18.34 -0.86 -13.08
N ASN A 158 -19.43 -0.78 -12.31
CA ASN A 158 -20.76 -1.15 -12.81
C ASN A 158 -21.57 0.02 -13.38
N LYS A 159 -21.25 1.26 -13.02
CA LYS A 159 -22.06 2.44 -13.33
C LYS A 159 -21.39 3.49 -14.21
N THR A 160 -20.09 3.33 -14.55
CA THR A 160 -19.37 4.32 -15.35
C THR A 160 -18.97 3.78 -16.71
N LEU A 161 -18.81 4.70 -17.68
CA LEU A 161 -18.29 4.40 -19.01
C LEU A 161 -16.86 3.81 -18.96
N PHE A 162 -16.09 4.13 -17.91
CA PHE A 162 -14.79 3.53 -17.65
C PHE A 162 -14.87 2.01 -17.45
N GLY A 163 -15.85 1.55 -16.67
CA GLY A 163 -16.09 0.11 -16.49
C GLY A 163 -16.48 -0.58 -17.79
N LEU A 164 -17.29 0.08 -18.60
CA LEU A 164 -17.71 -0.43 -19.90
C LEU A 164 -16.54 -0.50 -20.90
N SER A 165 -15.71 0.54 -20.95
CA SER A 165 -14.50 0.58 -21.78
C SER A 165 -13.49 -0.49 -21.42
N LEU A 166 -13.34 -0.79 -20.12
CA LEU A 166 -12.48 -1.84 -19.60
C LEU A 166 -12.95 -3.25 -19.98
N ILE A 167 -14.25 -3.47 -20.13
CA ILE A 167 -14.83 -4.77 -20.53
C ILE A 167 -14.68 -4.99 -22.04
N HIS A 168 -14.64 -3.90 -22.84
CA HIS A 168 -14.53 -3.98 -24.30
C HIS A 168 -13.10 -4.02 -24.86
N ILE A 169 -12.08 -3.87 -24.01
CA ILE A 169 -10.68 -4.04 -24.39
C ILE A 169 -10.26 -5.50 -24.20
#